data_7d668a287a05e16ea9fe37fe08dd9c55
#
_entry.id   7d668a287a05e16ea9fe37fe08dd9c55
#
_cell.length_a   1.000
_cell.length_b   1.000
_cell.length_c   1.000
_cell.angle_alpha   90.00
_cell.angle_beta   90.00
_cell.angle_gamma   90.00
#
_symmetry.space_group_name_H-M   'P 1'
#
loop_
_entity.id
_entity.type
_entity.pdbx_description
1 polymer ?
#
loop_
_entity_poly.entity_id
_entity_poly.type
_entity_poly.pdbx_seq_one_letter_code
_entity_poly.pdbx_strand_id
1 'polypeptide(L)'
;MAQSAVRRLPRWVLLMFCLAYVLPGFVGRTPWKADDMEAFGFMLHLAQTFGPETVSWLKPTLLGQVDPHAALLPYWLGAWSIQILPAAIPIDLAARVPFMGLLALTLAATWYGVYALARTPAAQPVTFAFGGEARPADYARAIADGGLLALLACLGLARLSHEATPALAQLSFSTLLFFALANLPRKRTGAWVSSAIAIVGMALSGAPALAMILGVGGAIVMALDTGKPSALRARSVDVAWVLLICLATAALVSALGLWRWRVAYSHIFEIKSMTRLLLWFTWPAWPLAIWTLWRWRFQLQHLTANPHLSLPLWFVAVAICTTWFSGLSDRALLLSLPAMATLAAFALPTLRRSVSAFVDWFTLVFFSVGALIIWVVWTSLQTGIPAQPAINVARLAPGFTHVFSGAALVFALMASLVWASLVKWRAGRHRAAIWKSMALPAGGAILCWLLVMTLWLPLLNFARSYEPLVLKVRDMLGTPECVHYHGLTRAQGAAFEFHGKFKLMTTSKDSTDGNPQVAQCEWLIVDTQALSTLKKDVDMQTWQYQATVRRPSDNNEDIVLYKRTAPHVAKP
;
A
#
# COMPACT_ATOMS: atom_id res chain seq x y z
N MET A 1 0.13 7.18 -36.75
CA MET A 1 -0.61 7.97 -35.75
C MET A 1 -0.19 9.42 -35.87
N ALA A 2 -1.14 10.37 -35.94
CA ALA A 2 -0.83 11.78 -36.12
C ALA A 2 -0.17 12.42 -34.88
N GLN A 3 0.75 13.39 -35.10
CA GLN A 3 1.45 14.12 -34.02
C GLN A 3 0.48 14.83 -33.04
N SER A 4 -0.70 15.25 -33.52
CA SER A 4 -1.74 15.88 -32.68
C SER A 4 -2.30 14.94 -31.58
N ALA A 5 -2.31 13.63 -31.84
CA ALA A 5 -2.81 12.61 -30.90
C ALA A 5 -1.82 12.33 -29.73
N VAL A 6 -0.55 12.68 -29.88
CA VAL A 6 0.50 12.48 -28.88
C VAL A 6 0.88 13.76 -28.13
N ARG A 7 -0.06 14.72 -28.07
CA ARG A 7 0.15 15.96 -27.32
C ARG A 7 0.44 15.66 -25.86
N ARG A 8 1.50 16.24 -25.33
CA ARG A 8 1.99 16.00 -23.96
C ARG A 8 1.02 16.55 -22.92
N LEU A 9 0.84 15.81 -21.83
CA LEU A 9 0.29 16.37 -20.61
C LEU A 9 1.33 17.33 -20.01
N PRO A 10 0.95 18.56 -19.60
CA PRO A 10 1.88 19.45 -18.93
C PRO A 10 2.46 18.80 -17.67
N ARG A 11 3.77 18.85 -17.49
CA ARG A 11 4.45 18.18 -16.37
C ARG A 11 3.93 18.64 -15.00
N TRP A 12 3.64 19.92 -14.87
CA TRP A 12 3.11 20.46 -13.60
C TRP A 12 1.72 19.87 -13.26
N VAL A 13 0.86 19.61 -14.25
CA VAL A 13 -0.44 18.94 -14.03
C VAL A 13 -0.23 17.52 -13.53
N LEU A 14 0.70 16.78 -14.15
CA LEU A 14 1.03 15.42 -13.75
C LEU A 14 1.59 15.37 -12.31
N LEU A 15 2.49 16.31 -11.99
CA LEU A 15 3.03 16.44 -10.63
C LEU A 15 1.94 16.81 -9.62
N MET A 16 1.01 17.71 -9.96
CA MET A 16 -0.14 18.05 -9.12
C MET A 16 -1.03 16.84 -8.84
N PHE A 17 -1.29 15.99 -9.84
CA PHE A 17 -2.02 14.74 -9.65
C PHE A 17 -1.28 13.80 -8.69
N CYS A 18 0.03 13.64 -8.86
CA CYS A 18 0.83 12.82 -7.95
C CYS A 18 0.83 13.37 -6.52
N LEU A 19 1.03 14.67 -6.32
CA LEU A 19 1.02 15.32 -5.01
C LEU A 19 -0.37 15.22 -4.34
N ALA A 20 -1.43 15.53 -5.10
CA ALA A 20 -2.81 15.45 -4.61
C ALA A 20 -3.24 14.00 -4.29
N TYR A 21 -2.53 13.00 -4.84
CA TYR A 21 -2.75 11.61 -4.49
C TYR A 21 -1.92 11.18 -3.28
N VAL A 22 -0.62 11.48 -3.26
CA VAL A 22 0.31 10.97 -2.24
C VAL A 22 0.08 11.62 -0.88
N LEU A 23 0.00 12.96 -0.82
CA LEU A 23 0.02 13.67 0.47
C LEU A 23 -1.19 13.39 1.38
N PRO A 24 -2.46 13.42 0.90
CA PRO A 24 -3.62 13.33 1.79
C PRO A 24 -3.73 12.01 2.55
N GLY A 25 -3.16 10.93 2.03
CA GLY A 25 -3.25 9.63 2.67
C GLY A 25 -2.23 9.39 3.80
N PHE A 26 -1.22 10.25 3.93
CA PHE A 26 -0.19 10.14 4.97
C PHE A 26 -0.30 11.24 6.03
N VAL A 27 -0.66 12.46 5.63
CA VAL A 27 -0.71 13.62 6.53
C VAL A 27 -2.00 13.59 7.36
N GLY A 28 -1.86 13.77 8.69
CA GLY A 28 -2.98 13.83 9.63
C GLY A 28 -3.66 12.49 9.94
N ARG A 29 -3.18 11.39 9.37
CA ARG A 29 -3.68 10.05 9.62
C ARG A 29 -2.92 9.42 10.79
N THR A 30 -3.64 8.84 11.75
CA THR A 30 -3.05 7.96 12.79
C THR A 30 -2.76 6.57 12.22
N PRO A 31 -1.88 5.76 12.83
CA PRO A 31 -1.73 4.35 12.44
C PRO A 31 -3.05 3.59 12.58
N TRP A 32 -3.52 3.00 11.47
CA TRP A 32 -4.77 2.23 11.46
C TRP A 32 -4.53 0.77 11.82
N LYS A 33 -5.58 0.09 12.32
CA LYS A 33 -5.53 -1.36 12.59
C LYS A 33 -5.38 -2.12 11.27
N ALA A 34 -4.82 -3.26 11.21
CA ALA A 34 -3.99 -3.99 12.16
C ALA A 34 -2.51 -3.80 11.77
N ASP A 35 -2.18 -4.05 10.51
CA ASP A 35 -0.80 -4.13 10.02
C ASP A 35 -0.09 -2.76 9.98
N ASP A 36 -0.83 -1.64 9.78
CA ASP A 36 -0.24 -0.29 9.81
C ASP A 36 0.24 0.05 11.23
N MET A 37 -0.57 -0.31 12.26
CA MET A 37 -0.20 -0.12 13.66
C MET A 37 0.89 -1.10 14.10
N GLU A 38 0.83 -2.37 13.66
CA GLU A 38 1.87 -3.36 13.94
C GLU A 38 3.22 -2.94 13.35
N ALA A 39 3.24 -2.54 12.08
CA ALA A 39 4.45 -2.06 11.43
C ALA A 39 5.02 -0.81 12.11
N PHE A 40 4.17 0.14 12.48
CA PHE A 40 4.56 1.31 13.24
C PHE A 40 5.16 0.93 14.61
N GLY A 41 4.58 -0.06 15.31
CA GLY A 41 5.12 -0.58 16.57
C GLY A 41 6.55 -1.09 16.43
N PHE A 42 6.86 -1.87 15.39
CA PHE A 42 8.23 -2.31 15.11
C PHE A 42 9.19 -1.14 14.84
N MET A 43 8.75 -0.14 14.07
CA MET A 43 9.55 1.07 13.77
C MET A 43 9.84 1.86 15.05
N LEU A 44 8.84 2.05 15.90
CA LEU A 44 8.95 2.78 17.15
C LEU A 44 9.88 2.06 18.13
N HIS A 45 9.72 0.75 18.29
CA HIS A 45 10.57 -0.06 19.16
C HIS A 45 12.04 -0.02 18.72
N LEU A 46 12.31 -0.18 17.40
CA LEU A 46 13.67 -0.04 16.85
C LEU A 46 14.23 1.37 17.04
N ALA A 47 13.40 2.41 16.90
CA ALA A 47 13.84 3.79 17.06
C ALA A 47 14.21 4.12 18.52
N GLN A 48 13.60 3.46 19.49
CA GLN A 48 13.84 3.64 20.92
C GLN A 48 15.00 2.79 21.46
N THR A 49 15.39 1.74 20.75
CA THR A 49 16.50 0.85 21.15
C THR A 49 17.83 1.51 20.80
N PHE A 50 18.32 2.38 21.68
CA PHE A 50 19.66 2.95 21.61
C PHE A 50 20.65 2.03 22.33
N GLY A 51 21.51 1.33 21.57
CA GLY A 51 22.58 0.51 22.13
C GLY A 51 23.25 -0.38 21.09
N PRO A 52 24.40 -1.01 21.43
CA PRO A 52 25.14 -1.87 20.50
C PRO A 52 24.45 -3.21 20.21
N GLU A 53 23.20 -3.38 20.61
CA GLU A 53 22.40 -4.58 20.33
C GLU A 53 21.98 -4.65 18.86
N THR A 54 22.98 -4.94 18.00
CA THR A 54 22.78 -5.21 16.57
C THR A 54 21.75 -6.33 16.32
N VAL A 55 21.54 -7.19 17.30
CA VAL A 55 20.60 -8.31 17.26
C VAL A 55 19.16 -7.83 17.08
N SER A 56 18.76 -6.73 17.72
CA SER A 56 17.39 -6.21 17.64
C SER A 56 17.05 -5.67 16.23
N TRP A 57 18.02 -5.09 15.53
CA TRP A 57 17.85 -4.60 14.16
C TRP A 57 17.72 -5.70 13.11
N LEU A 58 18.34 -6.86 13.35
CA LEU A 58 18.25 -8.03 12.45
C LEU A 58 17.07 -8.95 12.79
N LYS A 59 16.56 -8.87 14.02
CA LYS A 59 15.41 -9.65 14.48
C LYS A 59 14.46 -8.74 15.26
N PRO A 60 13.74 -7.83 14.57
CA PRO A 60 12.82 -6.93 15.25
C PRO A 60 11.76 -7.71 16.01
N THR A 61 11.57 -7.36 17.28
CA THR A 61 10.57 -7.95 18.16
C THR A 61 9.57 -6.90 18.60
N LEU A 62 8.35 -7.32 18.84
CA LEU A 62 7.29 -6.52 19.42
C LEU A 62 6.52 -7.38 20.42
N LEU A 63 6.40 -6.93 21.67
CA LEU A 63 5.87 -7.74 22.77
C LEU A 63 6.64 -9.07 22.96
N GLY A 64 7.96 -9.09 22.76
CA GLY A 64 8.77 -10.31 22.81
C GLY A 64 8.59 -11.27 21.63
N GLN A 65 7.73 -10.96 20.67
CA GLN A 65 7.49 -11.79 19.49
C GLN A 65 8.21 -11.25 18.25
N VAL A 66 8.86 -12.14 17.50
CA VAL A 66 9.55 -11.80 16.25
C VAL A 66 8.51 -11.54 15.15
N ASP A 67 8.83 -10.65 14.20
CA ASP A 67 8.01 -10.38 13.03
C ASP A 67 7.75 -11.65 12.20
N PRO A 68 6.49 -12.03 11.97
CA PRO A 68 6.15 -13.19 11.14
C PRO A 68 6.47 -13.00 9.66
N HIS A 69 6.57 -11.76 9.20
CA HIS A 69 6.86 -11.44 7.80
C HIS A 69 8.36 -11.36 7.51
N ALA A 70 9.22 -11.38 8.54
CA ALA A 70 10.66 -11.23 8.44
C ALA A 70 11.08 -10.00 7.58
N ALA A 71 10.31 -8.91 7.70
CA ALA A 71 10.61 -7.66 7.04
C ALA A 71 11.63 -6.86 7.88
N LEU A 72 12.65 -6.35 7.24
CA LEU A 72 13.69 -5.54 7.89
C LEU A 72 13.70 -4.11 7.38
N LEU A 73 13.89 -3.96 6.07
CA LEU A 73 14.10 -2.65 5.45
C LEU A 73 12.94 -1.65 5.70
N PRO A 74 11.67 -2.01 5.62
CA PRO A 74 10.57 -1.08 5.92
C PRO A 74 10.65 -0.55 7.36
N TYR A 75 10.97 -1.41 8.32
CA TYR A 75 11.09 -1.01 9.72
C TYR A 75 12.31 -0.14 9.97
N TRP A 76 13.45 -0.45 9.33
CA TRP A 76 14.65 0.39 9.39
C TRP A 76 14.39 1.79 8.83
N LEU A 77 13.72 1.89 7.68
CA LEU A 77 13.39 3.18 7.07
C LEU A 77 12.53 4.04 8.00
N GLY A 78 11.51 3.47 8.62
CA GLY A 78 10.66 4.17 9.58
C GLY A 78 11.42 4.57 10.85
N ALA A 79 12.20 3.64 11.43
CA ALA A 79 12.99 3.88 12.63
C ALA A 79 14.05 4.98 12.41
N TRP A 80 14.81 4.93 11.30
CA TRP A 80 15.78 5.99 10.96
C TRP A 80 15.10 7.34 10.76
N SER A 81 13.93 7.34 10.11
CA SER A 81 13.19 8.59 9.90
C SER A 81 12.72 9.20 11.22
N ILE A 82 12.27 8.38 12.19
CA ILE A 82 11.92 8.85 13.53
C ILE A 82 13.14 9.45 14.25
N GLN A 83 14.32 8.84 14.10
CA GLN A 83 15.55 9.29 14.76
C GLN A 83 16.14 10.57 14.13
N ILE A 84 16.02 10.74 12.80
CA ILE A 84 16.66 11.82 12.05
C ILE A 84 15.79 13.08 12.02
N LEU A 85 14.48 12.94 11.96
CA LEU A 85 13.58 14.08 11.81
C LEU A 85 13.43 14.85 13.12
N PRO A 86 13.25 16.19 13.04
CA PRO A 86 13.09 17.04 14.22
C PRO A 86 11.90 16.61 15.09
N ALA A 87 12.04 16.74 16.41
CA ALA A 87 10.99 16.42 17.39
C ALA A 87 9.68 17.22 17.24
N ALA A 88 9.71 18.31 16.45
CA ALA A 88 8.51 19.07 16.09
C ALA A 88 7.56 18.32 15.16
N ILE A 89 8.05 17.27 14.47
CA ILE A 89 7.22 16.41 13.60
C ILE A 89 6.65 15.28 14.45
N PRO A 90 5.32 15.04 14.41
CA PRO A 90 4.72 13.91 15.11
C PRO A 90 5.39 12.59 14.72
N ILE A 91 5.65 11.72 15.70
CA ILE A 91 6.41 10.47 15.52
C ILE A 91 5.75 9.57 14.48
N ASP A 92 4.42 9.50 14.48
CA ASP A 92 3.64 8.73 13.52
C ASP A 92 3.76 9.27 12.08
N LEU A 93 3.87 10.59 11.90
CA LEU A 93 4.16 11.20 10.61
C LEU A 93 5.62 10.97 10.21
N ALA A 94 6.56 11.12 11.15
CA ALA A 94 7.98 10.87 10.92
C ALA A 94 8.22 9.47 10.37
N ALA A 95 7.61 8.44 10.98
CA ALA A 95 7.69 7.05 10.51
C ALA A 95 7.20 6.86 9.07
N ARG A 96 6.28 7.72 8.58
CA ARG A 96 5.65 7.60 7.27
C ARG A 96 6.36 8.35 6.15
N VAL A 97 7.25 9.30 6.46
CA VAL A 97 7.96 10.08 5.44
C VAL A 97 8.68 9.21 4.40
N PRO A 98 9.42 8.15 4.77
CA PRO A 98 10.03 7.27 3.77
C PRO A 98 9.02 6.57 2.87
N PHE A 99 7.84 6.24 3.40
CA PHE A 99 6.78 5.58 2.64
C PHE A 99 6.10 6.51 1.64
N MET A 100 6.03 7.82 1.91
CA MET A 100 5.69 8.82 0.89
C MET A 100 6.68 8.77 -0.27
N GLY A 101 7.98 8.67 0.03
CA GLY A 101 9.04 8.51 -0.97
C GLY A 101 8.92 7.23 -1.77
N LEU A 102 8.59 6.10 -1.12
CA LEU A 102 8.36 4.81 -1.78
C LEU A 102 7.15 4.87 -2.72
N LEU A 103 6.04 5.50 -2.31
CA LEU A 103 4.89 5.68 -3.21
C LEU A 103 5.25 6.59 -4.39
N ALA A 104 5.95 7.69 -4.16
CA ALA A 104 6.43 8.56 -5.25
C ALA A 104 7.37 7.81 -6.20
N LEU A 105 8.26 6.95 -5.67
CA LEU A 105 9.11 6.07 -6.46
C LEU A 105 8.27 5.09 -7.31
N THR A 106 7.22 4.50 -6.75
CA THR A 106 6.30 3.62 -7.47
C THR A 106 5.67 4.34 -8.67
N LEU A 107 5.15 5.55 -8.46
CA LEU A 107 4.54 6.35 -9.53
C LEU A 107 5.57 6.71 -10.62
N ALA A 108 6.76 7.16 -10.22
CA ALA A 108 7.84 7.49 -11.14
C ALA A 108 8.33 6.25 -11.90
N ALA A 109 8.61 5.14 -11.22
CA ALA A 109 9.07 3.90 -11.83
C ALA A 109 8.03 3.33 -12.82
N THR A 110 6.75 3.44 -12.50
CA THR A 110 5.68 3.07 -13.44
C THR A 110 5.73 3.93 -14.69
N TRP A 111 5.79 5.26 -14.55
CA TRP A 111 5.84 6.16 -15.71
C TRP A 111 7.05 5.86 -16.60
N TYR A 112 8.25 5.75 -16.00
CA TYR A 112 9.48 5.47 -16.73
C TYR A 112 9.51 4.06 -17.32
N GLY A 113 8.94 3.06 -16.66
CA GLY A 113 8.80 1.70 -17.15
C GLY A 113 7.90 1.63 -18.39
N VAL A 114 6.71 2.24 -18.32
CA VAL A 114 5.80 2.38 -19.46
C VAL A 114 6.48 3.13 -20.61
N TYR A 115 7.18 4.23 -20.33
CA TYR A 115 7.91 5.00 -21.32
C TYR A 115 8.99 4.15 -22.02
N ALA A 116 9.74 3.36 -21.25
CA ALA A 116 10.76 2.48 -21.80
C ALA A 116 10.16 1.43 -22.74
N LEU A 117 9.10 0.75 -22.31
CA LEU A 117 8.40 -0.26 -23.12
C LEU A 117 7.74 0.33 -24.37
N ALA A 118 7.08 1.48 -24.25
CA ALA A 118 6.45 2.16 -25.37
C ALA A 118 7.45 2.65 -26.42
N ARG A 119 8.72 2.76 -26.10
CA ARG A 119 9.78 3.06 -27.05
C ARG A 119 10.36 1.85 -27.78
N THR A 120 9.96 0.63 -27.45
CA THR A 120 10.39 -0.56 -28.19
C THR A 120 9.85 -0.52 -29.62
N PRO A 121 10.59 -0.98 -30.63
CA PRO A 121 10.12 -0.95 -32.04
C PRO A 121 8.79 -1.65 -32.23
N ALA A 122 8.59 -2.79 -31.54
CA ALA A 122 7.35 -3.57 -31.63
C ALA A 122 6.12 -2.86 -31.04
N ALA A 123 6.31 -1.89 -30.14
CA ALA A 123 5.22 -1.11 -29.53
C ALA A 123 4.88 0.17 -30.33
N GLN A 124 5.71 0.56 -31.29
CA GLN A 124 5.50 1.78 -32.09
C GLN A 124 4.35 1.62 -33.05
N PRO A 125 3.56 2.67 -33.35
CA PRO A 125 2.54 2.64 -34.35
C PRO A 125 3.16 2.47 -35.75
N VAL A 126 2.40 1.86 -36.66
CA VAL A 126 2.80 1.71 -38.06
C VAL A 126 3.08 3.09 -38.67
N THR A 127 4.18 3.20 -39.43
CA THR A 127 4.58 4.39 -40.15
C THR A 127 3.58 4.74 -41.27
N PHE A 128 3.38 6.03 -41.55
CA PHE A 128 2.57 6.47 -42.68
C PHE A 128 3.39 6.46 -43.96
N ALA A 129 2.74 6.15 -45.09
CA ALA A 129 3.42 6.10 -46.37
C ALA A 129 4.02 7.46 -46.79
N PHE A 130 3.43 8.57 -46.35
CA PHE A 130 3.83 9.94 -46.72
C PHE A 130 4.45 10.73 -45.56
N GLY A 131 4.80 10.07 -44.46
CA GLY A 131 5.35 10.74 -43.25
C GLY A 131 4.28 11.44 -42.42
N GLY A 132 4.69 12.29 -41.49
CA GLY A 132 3.79 13.02 -40.58
C GLY A 132 3.34 12.24 -39.33
N GLU A 133 3.92 11.06 -39.11
CA GLU A 133 3.70 10.28 -37.90
C GLU A 133 4.31 10.93 -36.67
N ALA A 134 3.77 10.55 -35.54
CA ALA A 134 4.24 10.96 -34.22
C ALA A 134 5.69 10.51 -33.98
N ARG A 135 6.51 11.40 -33.46
CA ARG A 135 7.87 11.04 -33.03
C ARG A 135 7.81 9.93 -31.98
N PRO A 136 8.69 8.89 -32.06
CA PRO A 136 8.69 7.77 -31.12
C PRO A 136 8.77 8.19 -29.64
N ALA A 137 9.48 9.27 -29.35
CA ALA A 137 9.60 9.81 -27.99
C ALA A 137 8.31 10.48 -27.49
N ASP A 138 7.56 11.16 -28.37
CA ASP A 138 6.32 11.83 -28.00
C ASP A 138 5.19 10.82 -27.84
N TYR A 139 5.15 9.78 -28.71
CA TYR A 139 4.25 8.63 -28.52
C TYR A 139 4.49 7.95 -27.18
N ALA A 140 5.74 7.60 -26.86
CA ALA A 140 6.08 6.92 -25.62
C ALA A 140 5.72 7.75 -24.38
N ARG A 141 5.88 9.09 -24.45
CA ARG A 141 5.45 9.98 -23.35
C ARG A 141 3.94 9.98 -23.17
N ALA A 142 3.17 10.05 -24.27
CA ALA A 142 1.72 10.04 -24.18
C ALA A 142 1.18 8.71 -23.63
N ILE A 143 1.82 7.59 -23.97
CA ILE A 143 1.48 6.27 -23.39
C ILE A 143 1.87 6.22 -21.93
N ALA A 144 3.04 6.73 -21.53
CA ALA A 144 3.48 6.77 -20.14
C ALA A 144 2.56 7.65 -19.25
N ASP A 145 2.14 8.81 -19.77
CA ASP A 145 1.15 9.66 -19.09
C ASP A 145 -0.16 8.89 -18.89
N GLY A 146 -0.64 8.19 -19.93
CA GLY A 146 -1.82 7.32 -19.83
C GLY A 146 -1.67 6.19 -18.84
N GLY A 147 -0.50 5.55 -18.77
CA GLY A 147 -0.20 4.46 -17.83
C GLY A 147 -0.18 4.93 -16.38
N LEU A 148 0.44 6.08 -16.11
CA LEU A 148 0.43 6.65 -14.76
C LEU A 148 -0.99 7.06 -14.33
N LEU A 149 -1.76 7.68 -15.24
CA LEU A 149 -3.16 8.01 -14.96
C LEU A 149 -4.01 6.74 -14.74
N ALA A 150 -3.76 5.66 -15.49
CA ALA A 150 -4.44 4.39 -15.26
C ALA A 150 -4.10 3.78 -13.89
N LEU A 151 -2.85 3.90 -13.43
CA LEU A 151 -2.44 3.48 -12.10
C LEU A 151 -3.14 4.30 -11.01
N LEU A 152 -3.12 5.63 -11.11
CA LEU A 152 -3.79 6.54 -10.17
C LEU A 152 -5.31 6.33 -10.12
N ALA A 153 -5.92 5.86 -11.22
CA ALA A 153 -7.33 5.54 -11.28
C ALA A 153 -7.69 4.22 -10.58
N CYS A 154 -6.73 3.33 -10.28
CA CYS A 154 -6.99 2.03 -9.69
C CYS A 154 -7.52 2.18 -8.25
N LEU A 155 -8.73 1.67 -8.00
CA LEU A 155 -9.39 1.81 -6.69
C LEU A 155 -8.62 1.10 -5.57
N GLY A 156 -8.01 -0.05 -5.85
CA GLY A 156 -7.23 -0.82 -4.87
C GLY A 156 -5.93 -0.15 -4.45
N LEU A 157 -5.40 0.79 -5.25
CA LEU A 157 -4.18 1.48 -4.90
C LEU A 157 -4.36 2.43 -3.70
N ALA A 158 -5.47 3.18 -3.64
CA ALA A 158 -5.63 4.33 -2.76
C ALA A 158 -5.38 4.02 -1.27
N ARG A 159 -6.02 2.98 -0.73
CA ARG A 159 -5.90 2.65 0.69
C ARG A 159 -4.56 2.03 1.03
N LEU A 160 -4.19 0.95 0.35
CA LEU A 160 -3.04 0.12 0.71
C LEU A 160 -1.70 0.78 0.42
N SER A 161 -1.64 1.67 -0.58
CA SER A 161 -0.41 2.41 -0.88
C SER A 161 -0.12 3.56 0.10
N HIS A 162 -1.03 3.83 1.04
CA HIS A 162 -0.84 4.86 2.06
C HIS A 162 -0.66 4.27 3.47
N GLU A 163 -0.54 2.95 3.59
CA GLU A 163 -0.16 2.28 4.82
C GLU A 163 1.37 2.17 4.90
N ALA A 164 1.97 2.52 6.04
CA ALA A 164 3.42 2.41 6.27
C ALA A 164 3.80 0.96 6.58
N THR A 165 3.58 0.06 5.63
CA THR A 165 3.71 -1.39 5.80
C THR A 165 4.72 -2.00 4.83
N PRO A 166 5.22 -3.22 5.10
CA PRO A 166 6.05 -3.97 4.15
C PRO A 166 5.45 -4.09 2.75
N ALA A 167 4.12 -4.13 2.62
CA ALA A 167 3.44 -4.26 1.33
C ALA A 167 3.69 -3.07 0.39
N LEU A 168 3.74 -1.83 0.90
CA LEU A 168 4.09 -0.67 0.09
C LEU A 168 5.55 -0.71 -0.37
N ALA A 169 6.47 -1.15 0.49
CA ALA A 169 7.87 -1.32 0.11
C ALA A 169 8.02 -2.39 -0.97
N GLN A 170 7.34 -3.53 -0.84
CA GLN A 170 7.29 -4.58 -1.86
C GLN A 170 6.74 -4.05 -3.18
N LEU A 171 5.65 -3.27 -3.17
CA LEU A 171 5.11 -2.61 -4.36
C LEU A 171 6.16 -1.71 -5.03
N SER A 172 6.85 -0.89 -4.24
CA SER A 172 7.84 0.06 -4.77
C SER A 172 9.03 -0.66 -5.39
N PHE A 173 9.57 -1.67 -4.72
CA PHE A 173 10.72 -2.41 -5.22
C PHE A 173 10.36 -3.34 -6.38
N SER A 174 9.18 -3.97 -6.39
CA SER A 174 8.71 -4.72 -7.56
C SER A 174 8.54 -3.83 -8.79
N THR A 175 8.00 -2.61 -8.59
CA THR A 175 7.85 -1.64 -9.68
C THR A 175 9.19 -1.10 -10.15
N LEU A 176 10.14 -0.90 -9.24
CA LEU A 176 11.51 -0.52 -9.58
C LEU A 176 12.23 -1.62 -10.38
N LEU A 177 12.01 -2.89 -10.04
CA LEU A 177 12.51 -4.03 -10.82
C LEU A 177 11.88 -4.05 -12.22
N PHE A 178 10.57 -3.87 -12.31
CA PHE A 178 9.86 -3.75 -13.59
C PHE A 178 10.46 -2.63 -14.46
N PHE A 179 10.66 -1.44 -13.90
CA PHE A 179 11.33 -0.33 -14.58
C PHE A 179 12.75 -0.69 -15.01
N ALA A 180 13.55 -1.30 -14.13
CA ALA A 180 14.92 -1.68 -14.42
C ALA A 180 14.98 -2.63 -15.62
N LEU A 181 14.21 -3.73 -15.61
CA LEU A 181 14.14 -4.69 -16.71
C LEU A 181 13.68 -4.05 -18.02
N ALA A 182 12.67 -3.18 -17.97
CA ALA A 182 12.19 -2.45 -19.15
C ALA A 182 13.25 -1.49 -19.75
N ASN A 183 14.17 -0.99 -18.93
CA ASN A 183 15.13 0.05 -19.33
C ASN A 183 16.54 -0.50 -19.63
N LEU A 184 16.83 -1.76 -19.34
CA LEU A 184 18.13 -2.41 -19.63
C LEU A 184 18.64 -2.21 -21.06
N PRO A 185 17.78 -2.31 -22.11
CA PRO A 185 18.25 -2.12 -23.50
C PRO A 185 18.71 -0.70 -23.83
N ARG A 186 18.49 0.28 -22.91
CA ARG A 186 18.74 1.72 -23.17
C ARG A 186 19.76 2.35 -22.26
N LYS A 187 19.61 2.16 -20.95
CA LYS A 187 20.45 2.76 -19.91
C LYS A 187 20.95 1.68 -18.96
N ARG A 188 21.91 0.90 -19.41
CA ARG A 188 22.39 -0.31 -18.72
C ARG A 188 22.84 -0.02 -17.28
N THR A 189 23.73 0.94 -17.06
CA THR A 189 24.27 1.23 -15.71
C THR A 189 23.19 1.60 -14.71
N GLY A 190 22.31 2.53 -15.07
CA GLY A 190 21.17 2.90 -14.20
C GLY A 190 20.20 1.75 -13.96
N ALA A 191 19.94 0.92 -14.98
CA ALA A 191 19.08 -0.24 -14.86
C ALA A 191 19.73 -1.35 -14.00
N TRP A 192 21.04 -1.54 -14.07
CA TRP A 192 21.77 -2.47 -13.23
C TRP A 192 21.69 -2.09 -11.75
N VAL A 193 21.95 -0.82 -11.42
CA VAL A 193 21.83 -0.30 -10.05
C VAL A 193 20.37 -0.44 -9.56
N SER A 194 19.42 -0.02 -10.38
CA SER A 194 17.99 -0.12 -10.02
C SER A 194 17.54 -1.57 -9.80
N SER A 195 18.02 -2.53 -10.62
CA SER A 195 17.68 -3.94 -10.44
C SER A 195 18.26 -4.53 -9.15
N ALA A 196 19.50 -4.14 -8.80
CA ALA A 196 20.13 -4.56 -7.55
C ALA A 196 19.37 -4.02 -6.33
N ILE A 197 19.09 -2.71 -6.31
CA ILE A 197 18.31 -2.09 -5.24
C ILE A 197 16.92 -2.72 -5.13
N ALA A 198 16.28 -3.00 -6.26
CA ALA A 198 14.94 -3.56 -6.31
C ALA A 198 14.88 -4.99 -5.76
N ILE A 199 15.79 -5.87 -6.18
CA ILE A 199 15.82 -7.28 -5.76
C ILE A 199 16.17 -7.37 -4.26
N VAL A 200 17.22 -6.68 -3.81
CA VAL A 200 17.63 -6.65 -2.40
C VAL A 200 16.53 -5.99 -1.54
N GLY A 201 16.03 -4.83 -1.98
CA GLY A 201 14.99 -4.09 -1.25
C GLY A 201 13.70 -4.89 -1.09
N MET A 202 13.26 -5.60 -2.12
CA MET A 202 12.09 -6.48 -2.07
C MET A 202 12.32 -7.67 -1.14
N ALA A 203 13.50 -8.30 -1.18
CA ALA A 203 13.87 -9.41 -0.31
C ALA A 203 13.88 -9.00 1.17
N LEU A 204 14.50 -7.85 1.49
CA LEU A 204 14.54 -7.30 2.84
C LEU A 204 13.20 -6.70 3.29
N SER A 205 12.24 -6.56 2.40
CA SER A 205 10.87 -6.16 2.73
C SER A 205 9.93 -7.35 3.04
N GLY A 206 10.51 -8.54 3.30
CA GLY A 206 9.75 -9.73 3.67
C GLY A 206 9.18 -10.52 2.49
N ALA A 207 9.67 -10.29 1.26
CA ALA A 207 9.24 -11.01 0.07
C ALA A 207 10.42 -11.60 -0.75
N PRO A 208 11.35 -12.36 -0.12
CA PRO A 208 12.53 -12.88 -0.82
C PRO A 208 12.18 -13.84 -1.97
N ALA A 209 11.20 -14.71 -1.78
CA ALA A 209 10.77 -15.64 -2.82
C ALA A 209 10.21 -14.89 -4.04
N LEU A 210 9.41 -13.84 -3.83
CA LEU A 210 8.88 -13.01 -4.93
C LEU A 210 10.00 -12.24 -5.64
N ALA A 211 10.99 -11.73 -4.91
CA ALA A 211 12.16 -11.09 -5.51
C ALA A 211 12.89 -12.03 -6.47
N MET A 212 13.08 -13.31 -6.05
CA MET A 212 13.70 -14.34 -6.90
C MET A 212 12.83 -14.68 -8.11
N ILE A 213 11.53 -14.92 -7.91
CA ILE A 213 10.61 -15.29 -9.00
C ILE A 213 10.53 -14.16 -10.04
N LEU A 214 10.35 -12.92 -9.61
CA LEU A 214 10.27 -11.77 -10.52
C LEU A 214 11.61 -11.50 -11.21
N GLY A 215 12.72 -11.61 -10.48
CA GLY A 215 14.07 -11.39 -11.03
C GLY A 215 14.48 -12.45 -12.04
N VAL A 216 14.41 -13.73 -11.65
CA VAL A 216 14.76 -14.84 -12.54
C VAL A 216 13.83 -14.92 -13.74
N GLY A 217 12.51 -14.82 -13.51
CA GLY A 217 11.56 -14.83 -14.61
C GLY A 217 11.69 -13.62 -15.53
N GLY A 218 12.00 -12.44 -14.99
CA GLY A 218 12.34 -11.26 -15.79
C GLY A 218 13.61 -11.49 -16.64
N ALA A 219 14.65 -12.12 -16.08
CA ALA A 219 15.85 -12.51 -16.80
C ALA A 219 15.54 -13.51 -17.93
N ILE A 220 14.65 -14.48 -17.69
CA ILE A 220 14.18 -15.43 -18.70
C ILE A 220 13.44 -14.69 -19.83
N VAL A 221 12.50 -13.80 -19.50
CA VAL A 221 11.78 -13.00 -20.51
C VAL A 221 12.75 -12.22 -21.38
N MET A 222 13.82 -11.66 -20.78
CA MET A 222 14.87 -10.97 -21.51
C MET A 222 15.73 -11.89 -22.36
N ALA A 223 16.10 -13.05 -21.84
CA ALA A 223 16.92 -14.04 -22.56
C ALA A 223 16.22 -14.54 -23.82
N LEU A 224 14.92 -14.74 -23.72
CA LEU A 224 14.06 -15.22 -24.81
C LEU A 224 13.70 -14.14 -25.86
N ASP A 225 13.99 -12.84 -25.58
CA ASP A 225 13.69 -11.78 -26.54
C ASP A 225 14.47 -12.00 -27.86
N THR A 226 13.76 -12.23 -28.94
CA THR A 226 14.31 -12.48 -30.29
C THR A 226 14.64 -11.19 -31.06
N GLY A 227 14.51 -10.07 -30.43
CA GLY A 227 14.68 -8.74 -31.02
C GLY A 227 15.99 -8.47 -31.70
N LYS A 228 16.92 -7.99 -31.93
CA LYS A 228 18.10 -7.75 -32.75
C LYS A 228 19.20 -8.75 -32.44
N PRO A 229 19.64 -9.58 -33.41
CA PRO A 229 20.77 -10.52 -33.22
C PRO A 229 22.08 -9.85 -32.78
N SER A 230 22.33 -8.61 -33.24
CA SER A 230 23.52 -7.83 -32.88
C SER A 230 23.63 -7.45 -31.38
N ALA A 231 22.56 -7.60 -30.62
CA ALA A 231 22.52 -7.29 -29.18
C ALA A 231 22.71 -8.52 -28.26
N LEU A 232 22.94 -9.72 -28.78
CA LEU A 232 23.02 -10.97 -28.02
C LEU A 232 24.05 -10.91 -26.88
N ARG A 233 25.28 -10.47 -27.17
CA ARG A 233 26.35 -10.36 -26.16
C ARG A 233 26.00 -9.36 -25.05
N ALA A 234 25.41 -8.22 -25.42
CA ALA A 234 24.96 -7.23 -24.46
C ALA A 234 23.85 -7.77 -23.56
N ARG A 235 22.91 -8.50 -24.16
CA ARG A 235 21.78 -9.13 -23.46
C ARG A 235 22.23 -10.24 -22.50
N SER A 236 23.17 -11.10 -22.93
CA SER A 236 23.71 -12.16 -22.05
C SER A 236 24.37 -11.58 -20.80
N VAL A 237 25.09 -10.46 -20.91
CA VAL A 237 25.68 -9.75 -19.77
C VAL A 237 24.58 -9.17 -18.85
N ASP A 238 23.50 -8.61 -19.41
CA ASP A 238 22.41 -8.07 -18.63
C ASP A 238 21.64 -9.17 -17.86
N VAL A 239 21.40 -10.31 -18.51
CA VAL A 239 20.81 -11.51 -17.90
C VAL A 239 21.72 -12.04 -16.79
N ALA A 240 23.02 -12.19 -17.08
CA ALA A 240 24.01 -12.66 -16.09
C ALA A 240 24.06 -11.73 -14.87
N TRP A 241 23.99 -10.41 -15.06
CA TRP A 241 23.92 -9.45 -13.97
C TRP A 241 22.71 -9.68 -13.08
N VAL A 242 21.49 -9.78 -13.65
CA VAL A 242 20.27 -9.98 -12.86
C VAL A 242 20.34 -11.30 -12.08
N LEU A 243 20.82 -12.38 -12.73
CA LEU A 243 20.97 -13.68 -12.07
C LEU A 243 22.03 -13.63 -10.95
N LEU A 244 23.13 -12.90 -11.14
CA LEU A 244 24.15 -12.71 -10.13
C LEU A 244 23.58 -11.99 -8.90
N ILE A 245 22.81 -10.93 -9.10
CA ILE A 245 22.15 -10.21 -8.00
C ILE A 245 21.11 -11.10 -7.30
N CYS A 246 20.33 -11.89 -8.04
CA CYS A 246 19.42 -12.87 -7.44
C CYS A 246 20.19 -13.86 -6.56
N LEU A 247 21.31 -14.42 -7.06
CA LEU A 247 22.13 -15.36 -6.30
C LEU A 247 22.73 -14.72 -5.04
N ALA A 248 23.33 -13.53 -5.17
CA ALA A 248 23.90 -12.79 -4.04
C ALA A 248 22.81 -12.46 -2.99
N THR A 249 21.62 -12.05 -3.44
CA THR A 249 20.49 -11.77 -2.54
C THR A 249 19.98 -13.04 -1.88
N ALA A 250 19.91 -14.18 -2.60
CA ALA A 250 19.53 -15.46 -2.02
C ALA A 250 20.52 -15.92 -0.94
N ALA A 251 21.83 -15.72 -1.16
CA ALA A 251 22.85 -15.98 -0.15
C ALA A 251 22.69 -15.09 1.08
N LEU A 252 22.46 -13.78 0.89
CA LEU A 252 22.20 -12.83 1.97
C LEU A 252 20.97 -13.22 2.80
N VAL A 253 19.86 -13.52 2.13
CA VAL A 253 18.60 -13.95 2.77
C VAL A 253 18.78 -15.24 3.56
N SER A 254 19.56 -16.19 3.02
CA SER A 254 19.88 -17.44 3.70
C SER A 254 20.73 -17.21 4.94
N ALA A 255 21.75 -16.35 4.85
CA ALA A 255 22.60 -15.99 5.97
C ALA A 255 21.83 -15.29 7.11
N LEU A 256 20.84 -14.46 6.76
CA LEU A 256 19.99 -13.76 7.72
C LEU A 256 18.78 -14.59 8.19
N GLY A 257 18.55 -15.78 7.64
CA GLY A 257 17.41 -16.64 8.00
C GLY A 257 16.04 -16.03 7.66
N LEU A 258 15.95 -15.22 6.60
CA LEU A 258 14.73 -14.47 6.22
C LEU A 258 13.81 -15.27 5.28
N TRP A 259 14.13 -16.49 4.91
CA TRP A 259 13.23 -17.29 4.10
C TRP A 259 11.94 -17.60 4.87
N ARG A 260 10.83 -17.08 4.36
CA ARG A 260 9.48 -17.38 4.83
C ARG A 260 8.62 -17.74 3.63
N TRP A 261 8.01 -18.90 3.71
CA TRP A 261 7.09 -19.39 2.69
C TRP A 261 5.77 -19.74 3.38
N ARG A 262 4.72 -19.01 3.06
CA ARG A 262 3.38 -19.28 3.55
C ARG A 262 2.46 -19.51 2.37
N VAL A 263 1.91 -20.71 2.27
CA VAL A 263 0.85 -21.05 1.32
C VAL A 263 -0.40 -21.36 2.11
N ALA A 264 -1.44 -20.57 1.91
CA ALA A 264 -2.74 -20.78 2.54
C ALA A 264 -3.59 -21.69 1.65
N TYR A 265 -3.58 -22.99 1.93
CA TYR A 265 -4.34 -23.96 1.13
C TYR A 265 -5.86 -23.88 1.33
N SER A 266 -6.35 -23.25 2.41
CA SER A 266 -7.75 -23.25 2.79
C SER A 266 -8.70 -22.48 1.84
N HIS A 267 -8.16 -21.58 1.01
CA HIS A 267 -8.95 -20.66 0.17
C HIS A 267 -8.80 -20.90 -1.34
N ILE A 268 -8.13 -21.97 -1.77
CA ILE A 268 -7.82 -22.23 -3.18
C ILE A 268 -9.08 -22.31 -4.06
N PHE A 269 -10.24 -22.64 -3.48
CA PHE A 269 -11.48 -22.82 -4.22
C PHE A 269 -12.46 -21.64 -4.13
N GLU A 270 -12.09 -20.54 -3.51
CA GLU A 270 -12.96 -19.36 -3.41
C GLU A 270 -12.91 -18.46 -4.68
N ILE A 271 -13.26 -19.03 -5.83
CA ILE A 271 -13.24 -18.34 -7.14
C ILE A 271 -14.09 -17.07 -7.11
N LYS A 272 -15.24 -17.08 -6.43
CA LYS A 272 -16.15 -15.92 -6.33
C LYS A 272 -15.48 -14.74 -5.60
N SER A 273 -14.82 -15.01 -4.48
CA SER A 273 -14.12 -14.00 -3.69
C SER A 273 -12.93 -13.43 -4.46
N MET A 274 -12.15 -14.28 -5.14
CA MET A 274 -11.05 -13.86 -6.01
C MET A 274 -11.52 -13.00 -7.18
N THR A 275 -12.59 -13.40 -7.86
CA THR A 275 -13.15 -12.63 -8.97
C THR A 275 -13.63 -11.26 -8.50
N ARG A 276 -14.35 -11.20 -7.37
CA ARG A 276 -14.80 -9.93 -6.78
C ARG A 276 -13.62 -9.04 -6.40
N LEU A 277 -12.58 -9.61 -5.78
CA LEU A 277 -11.36 -8.87 -5.45
C LEU A 277 -10.70 -8.30 -6.70
N LEU A 278 -10.45 -9.12 -7.72
CA LEU A 278 -9.86 -8.67 -8.99
C LEU A 278 -10.68 -7.56 -9.65
N LEU A 279 -12.00 -7.72 -9.77
CA LEU A 279 -12.86 -6.77 -10.45
C LEU A 279 -12.84 -5.38 -9.79
N TRP A 280 -12.96 -5.32 -8.46
CA TRP A 280 -13.00 -4.03 -7.74
C TRP A 280 -11.63 -3.44 -7.52
N PHE A 281 -10.66 -4.26 -7.13
CA PHE A 281 -9.33 -3.80 -6.76
C PHE A 281 -8.55 -3.21 -7.94
N THR A 282 -8.63 -3.85 -9.10
CA THR A 282 -7.88 -3.45 -10.29
C THR A 282 -8.67 -2.58 -11.27
N TRP A 283 -9.90 -2.19 -10.90
CA TRP A 283 -10.69 -1.26 -11.71
C TRP A 283 -10.03 0.13 -11.74
N PRO A 284 -9.94 0.83 -12.90
CA PRO A 284 -10.41 0.46 -14.26
C PRO A 284 -9.32 -0.18 -15.15
N ALA A 285 -8.17 -0.56 -14.60
CA ALA A 285 -7.05 -1.06 -15.41
C ALA A 285 -7.32 -2.44 -16.01
N TRP A 286 -8.02 -3.35 -15.33
CA TRP A 286 -8.23 -4.71 -15.81
C TRP A 286 -9.01 -4.82 -17.14
N PRO A 287 -10.12 -4.09 -17.39
CA PRO A 287 -10.81 -4.20 -18.67
C PRO A 287 -9.98 -3.67 -19.83
N LEU A 288 -9.18 -2.63 -19.58
CA LEU A 288 -8.24 -2.09 -20.56
C LEU A 288 -7.08 -3.06 -20.83
N ALA A 289 -6.56 -3.72 -19.80
CA ALA A 289 -5.54 -4.75 -19.95
C ALA A 289 -6.06 -5.92 -20.80
N ILE A 290 -7.28 -6.42 -20.52
CA ILE A 290 -7.93 -7.46 -21.34
C ILE A 290 -8.12 -6.97 -22.78
N TRP A 291 -8.57 -5.72 -22.97
CA TRP A 291 -8.68 -5.13 -24.32
C TRP A 291 -7.34 -5.13 -25.05
N THR A 292 -6.26 -4.77 -24.37
CA THR A 292 -4.90 -4.84 -24.95
C THR A 292 -4.57 -6.26 -25.38
N LEU A 293 -4.74 -7.25 -24.52
CA LEU A 293 -4.46 -8.65 -24.84
C LEU A 293 -5.29 -9.14 -26.02
N TRP A 294 -6.58 -8.82 -26.06
CA TRP A 294 -7.44 -9.18 -27.18
C TRP A 294 -7.06 -8.49 -28.50
N ARG A 295 -6.73 -7.19 -28.41
CA ARG A 295 -6.35 -6.40 -29.62
C ARG A 295 -5.02 -6.83 -30.20
N TRP A 296 -4.08 -7.21 -29.33
CA TRP A 296 -2.73 -7.61 -29.69
C TRP A 296 -2.54 -9.14 -29.68
N ARG A 297 -3.64 -9.92 -29.77
CA ARG A 297 -3.64 -11.39 -29.66
C ARG A 297 -2.68 -12.11 -30.62
N PHE A 298 -2.49 -11.58 -31.82
CA PHE A 298 -1.54 -12.15 -32.78
C PHE A 298 -0.08 -11.94 -32.33
N GLN A 299 0.20 -10.88 -31.61
CA GLN A 299 1.54 -10.65 -31.05
C GLN A 299 1.78 -11.49 -29.80
N LEU A 300 0.74 -11.96 -29.11
CA LEU A 300 0.86 -12.90 -28.00
C LEU A 300 1.39 -14.26 -28.44
N GLN A 301 1.24 -14.64 -29.71
CA GLN A 301 1.86 -15.85 -30.27
C GLN A 301 3.39 -15.73 -30.35
N HIS A 302 3.92 -14.51 -30.35
CA HIS A 302 5.34 -14.21 -30.41
C HIS A 302 5.76 -13.33 -29.23
N LEU A 303 5.46 -13.76 -28.00
CA LEU A 303 5.77 -13.01 -26.76
C LEU A 303 7.26 -12.67 -26.64
N THR A 304 8.12 -13.54 -27.15
CA THR A 304 9.58 -13.35 -27.16
C THR A 304 10.04 -12.15 -27.99
N ALA A 305 9.25 -11.72 -28.99
CA ALA A 305 9.54 -10.54 -29.80
C ALA A 305 8.86 -9.26 -29.28
N ASN A 306 8.01 -9.37 -28.25
CA ASN A 306 7.13 -8.31 -27.77
C ASN A 306 7.31 -8.01 -26.27
N PRO A 307 8.46 -7.45 -25.83
CA PRO A 307 8.75 -7.22 -24.41
C PRO A 307 7.73 -6.27 -23.74
N HIS A 308 7.06 -5.41 -24.50
CA HIS A 308 6.00 -4.52 -23.99
C HIS A 308 4.71 -5.27 -23.59
N LEU A 309 4.56 -6.54 -23.99
CA LEU A 309 3.47 -7.43 -23.55
C LEU A 309 3.99 -8.48 -22.56
N SER A 310 5.12 -9.15 -22.87
CA SER A 310 5.62 -10.26 -22.06
C SER A 310 6.05 -9.85 -20.65
N LEU A 311 6.75 -8.72 -20.51
CA LEU A 311 7.20 -8.26 -19.20
C LEU A 311 6.04 -7.87 -18.27
N PRO A 312 5.07 -7.02 -18.67
CA PRO A 312 3.92 -6.75 -17.81
C PRO A 312 3.09 -7.99 -17.51
N LEU A 313 2.90 -8.89 -18.48
CA LEU A 313 2.16 -10.14 -18.26
C LEU A 313 2.82 -11.02 -17.21
N TRP A 314 4.17 -11.11 -17.22
CA TRP A 314 4.92 -11.85 -16.21
C TRP A 314 4.63 -11.30 -14.79
N PHE A 315 4.74 -9.99 -14.60
CA PHE A 315 4.49 -9.37 -13.29
C PHE A 315 3.03 -9.54 -12.84
N VAL A 316 2.08 -9.38 -13.74
CA VAL A 316 0.65 -9.60 -13.45
C VAL A 316 0.39 -11.06 -13.08
N ALA A 317 0.92 -12.01 -13.85
CA ALA A 317 0.73 -13.44 -13.60
C ALA A 317 1.28 -13.84 -12.22
N VAL A 318 2.52 -13.44 -11.90
CA VAL A 318 3.13 -13.71 -10.60
C VAL A 318 2.31 -13.12 -9.46
N ALA A 319 1.86 -11.87 -9.57
CA ALA A 319 1.05 -11.23 -8.53
C ALA A 319 -0.32 -11.91 -8.34
N ILE A 320 -1.00 -12.29 -9.42
CA ILE A 320 -2.27 -13.02 -9.36
C ILE A 320 -2.07 -14.41 -8.74
N CYS A 321 -1.04 -15.15 -9.16
CA CYS A 321 -0.70 -16.45 -8.56
C CYS A 321 -0.38 -16.31 -7.07
N THR A 322 0.41 -15.31 -6.70
CA THR A 322 0.72 -15.03 -5.29
C THR A 322 -0.53 -14.72 -4.49
N THR A 323 -1.44 -13.88 -5.03
CA THR A 323 -2.73 -13.57 -4.39
C THR A 323 -3.55 -14.84 -4.15
N TRP A 324 -3.60 -15.71 -5.14
CA TRP A 324 -4.33 -16.98 -5.05
C TRP A 324 -3.78 -17.89 -3.95
N PHE A 325 -2.45 -18.07 -3.93
CA PHE A 325 -1.81 -18.98 -2.98
C PHE A 325 -1.60 -18.39 -1.57
N SER A 326 -1.70 -17.08 -1.38
CA SER A 326 -1.57 -16.44 -0.06
C SER A 326 -2.91 -16.13 0.63
N GLY A 327 -3.98 -16.84 0.29
CA GLY A 327 -5.28 -16.70 0.94
C GLY A 327 -6.06 -15.45 0.54
N LEU A 328 -6.06 -15.10 -0.74
CA LEU A 328 -6.76 -13.95 -1.34
C LEU A 328 -6.33 -12.60 -0.76
N SER A 329 -5.03 -12.44 -0.56
CA SER A 329 -4.44 -11.21 -0.02
C SER A 329 -4.56 -10.05 -1.02
N ASP A 330 -5.28 -9.01 -0.67
CA ASP A 330 -5.36 -7.74 -1.41
C ASP A 330 -3.97 -7.07 -1.53
N ARG A 331 -3.08 -7.28 -0.56
CA ARG A 331 -1.69 -6.79 -0.59
C ARG A 331 -0.82 -7.47 -1.62
N ALA A 332 -1.01 -8.76 -1.86
CA ALA A 332 -0.31 -9.46 -2.94
C ALA A 332 -0.80 -8.97 -4.31
N LEU A 333 -2.11 -8.71 -4.44
CA LEU A 333 -2.70 -8.18 -5.67
C LEU A 333 -2.24 -6.75 -5.98
N LEU A 334 -1.87 -5.97 -4.95
CA LEU A 334 -1.33 -4.62 -5.10
C LEU A 334 -0.11 -4.58 -6.05
N LEU A 335 0.74 -5.63 -6.01
CA LEU A 335 1.93 -5.73 -6.85
C LEU A 335 1.61 -5.84 -8.36
N SER A 336 0.39 -6.24 -8.72
CA SER A 336 -0.04 -6.32 -10.13
C SER A 336 -0.33 -4.96 -10.76
N LEU A 337 -0.68 -3.94 -9.96
CA LEU A 337 -1.26 -2.70 -10.46
C LEU A 337 -0.36 -1.92 -11.43
N PRO A 338 0.96 -1.74 -11.19
CA PRO A 338 1.83 -1.03 -12.12
C PRO A 338 1.95 -1.72 -13.49
N ALA A 339 2.06 -3.05 -13.48
CA ALA A 339 2.13 -3.84 -14.71
C ALA A 339 0.77 -3.88 -15.44
N MET A 340 -0.34 -3.97 -14.70
CA MET A 340 -1.69 -3.93 -15.26
C MET A 340 -2.01 -2.55 -15.84
N ALA A 341 -1.61 -1.46 -15.18
CA ALA A 341 -1.69 -0.10 -15.70
C ALA A 341 -0.84 0.10 -16.97
N THR A 342 0.30 -0.60 -17.05
CA THR A 342 1.12 -0.63 -18.27
C THR A 342 0.37 -1.27 -19.43
N LEU A 343 -0.25 -2.43 -19.24
CA LEU A 343 -1.09 -3.06 -20.25
C LEU A 343 -2.27 -2.16 -20.62
N ALA A 344 -2.93 -1.53 -19.64
CA ALA A 344 -4.01 -0.59 -19.87
C ALA A 344 -3.58 0.60 -20.73
N ALA A 345 -2.35 1.10 -20.56
CA ALA A 345 -1.82 2.18 -21.38
C ALA A 345 -1.76 1.83 -22.88
N PHE A 346 -1.41 0.59 -23.22
CA PHE A 346 -1.37 0.11 -24.60
C PHE A 346 -2.77 -0.10 -25.23
N ALA A 347 -3.84 -0.12 -24.43
CA ALA A 347 -5.21 -0.07 -24.94
C ALA A 347 -5.55 1.29 -25.55
N LEU A 348 -5.07 2.38 -24.93
CA LEU A 348 -5.52 3.74 -25.19
C LEU A 348 -5.47 4.16 -26.66
N PRO A 349 -4.39 3.88 -27.42
CA PRO A 349 -4.33 4.20 -28.85
C PRO A 349 -5.35 3.47 -29.71
N THR A 350 -5.89 2.36 -29.22
CA THR A 350 -6.77 1.44 -29.97
C THR A 350 -8.23 1.55 -29.57
N LEU A 351 -8.56 2.38 -28.57
CA LEU A 351 -9.93 2.56 -28.11
C LEU A 351 -10.79 3.24 -29.17
N ARG A 352 -11.98 2.69 -29.39
CA ARG A 352 -13.00 3.33 -30.23
C ARG A 352 -13.55 4.57 -29.52
N ARG A 353 -13.97 5.57 -30.28
CA ARG A 353 -14.55 6.82 -29.74
C ARG A 353 -15.73 6.58 -28.80
N SER A 354 -16.60 5.62 -29.14
CA SER A 354 -17.75 5.22 -28.30
C SER A 354 -17.32 4.67 -26.94
N VAL A 355 -16.28 3.82 -26.91
CA VAL A 355 -15.74 3.27 -25.65
C VAL A 355 -15.13 4.37 -24.79
N SER A 356 -14.33 5.26 -25.39
CA SER A 356 -13.76 6.40 -24.67
C SER A 356 -14.86 7.32 -24.11
N ALA A 357 -15.90 7.61 -24.88
CA ALA A 357 -17.04 8.42 -24.43
C ALA A 357 -17.81 7.72 -23.29
N PHE A 358 -17.98 6.40 -23.34
CA PHE A 358 -18.59 5.63 -22.26
C PHE A 358 -17.75 5.69 -20.98
N VAL A 359 -16.42 5.51 -21.09
CA VAL A 359 -15.51 5.64 -19.93
C VAL A 359 -15.63 7.04 -19.31
N ASP A 360 -15.63 8.09 -20.12
CA ASP A 360 -15.76 9.46 -19.64
C ASP A 360 -17.09 9.69 -18.91
N TRP A 361 -18.21 9.27 -19.51
CA TRP A 361 -19.54 9.44 -18.94
C TRP A 361 -19.71 8.65 -17.64
N PHE A 362 -19.34 7.36 -17.65
CA PHE A 362 -19.39 6.52 -16.47
C PHE A 362 -18.56 7.12 -15.33
N THR A 363 -17.35 7.52 -15.62
CA THR A 363 -16.41 8.08 -14.64
C THR A 363 -16.94 9.39 -14.05
N LEU A 364 -17.49 10.26 -14.91
CA LEU A 364 -18.08 11.53 -14.47
C LEU A 364 -19.21 11.29 -13.47
N VAL A 365 -20.16 10.41 -13.81
CA VAL A 365 -21.29 10.10 -12.93
C VAL A 365 -20.80 9.44 -11.64
N PHE A 366 -19.97 8.41 -11.76
CA PHE A 366 -19.51 7.62 -10.61
C PHE A 366 -18.78 8.48 -9.57
N PHE A 367 -17.77 9.24 -9.99
CA PHE A 367 -16.98 10.04 -9.05
C PHE A 367 -17.69 11.32 -8.60
N SER A 368 -18.57 11.92 -9.44
CA SER A 368 -19.37 13.06 -8.98
C SER A 368 -20.41 12.65 -7.94
N VAL A 369 -21.06 11.49 -8.12
CA VAL A 369 -21.97 10.93 -7.10
C VAL A 369 -21.18 10.55 -5.84
N GLY A 370 -20.01 9.91 -5.98
CA GLY A 370 -19.13 9.60 -4.85
C GLY A 370 -18.73 10.85 -4.07
N ALA A 371 -18.29 11.90 -4.76
CA ALA A 371 -17.95 13.18 -4.13
C ALA A 371 -19.16 13.82 -3.43
N LEU A 372 -20.34 13.78 -4.07
CA LEU A 372 -21.58 14.29 -3.48
C LEU A 372 -21.93 13.54 -2.19
N ILE A 373 -21.81 12.22 -2.18
CA ILE A 373 -22.05 11.40 -0.96
C ILE A 373 -21.09 11.83 0.14
N ILE A 374 -19.80 12.02 -0.16
CA ILE A 374 -18.81 12.46 0.84
C ILE A 374 -19.19 13.81 1.42
N TRP A 375 -19.58 14.77 0.58
CA TRP A 375 -20.03 16.08 1.02
C TRP A 375 -21.32 16.02 1.86
N VAL A 376 -22.32 15.25 1.43
CA VAL A 376 -23.61 15.11 2.15
C VAL A 376 -23.40 14.52 3.53
N VAL A 377 -22.57 13.48 3.67
CA VAL A 377 -22.27 12.90 4.98
C VAL A 377 -21.53 13.89 5.86
N TRP A 378 -20.53 14.62 5.32
CA TRP A 378 -19.78 15.60 6.08
C TRP A 378 -20.67 16.79 6.53
N THR A 379 -21.48 17.33 5.64
CA THR A 379 -22.42 18.42 6.01
C THR A 379 -23.44 17.96 7.02
N SER A 380 -23.96 16.73 6.88
CA SER A 380 -24.86 16.11 7.86
C SER A 380 -24.21 16.01 9.25
N LEU A 381 -22.94 15.63 9.33
CA LEU A 381 -22.21 15.59 10.60
C LEU A 381 -21.98 16.97 11.21
N GLN A 382 -21.76 18.01 10.40
CA GLN A 382 -21.50 19.38 10.88
C GLN A 382 -22.76 20.16 11.27
N THR A 383 -23.86 19.94 10.54
CA THR A 383 -25.08 20.76 10.65
C THR A 383 -26.30 19.99 11.18
N GLY A 384 -26.23 18.65 11.20
CA GLY A 384 -27.37 17.78 11.46
C GLY A 384 -28.35 17.64 10.29
N ILE A 385 -28.09 18.29 9.13
CA ILE A 385 -28.98 18.28 7.97
C ILE A 385 -28.22 17.76 6.73
N PRO A 386 -28.74 16.71 6.06
CA PRO A 386 -29.88 15.85 6.43
C PRO A 386 -29.57 14.96 7.65
N ALA A 387 -30.55 14.62 8.47
CA ALA A 387 -30.33 13.93 9.74
C ALA A 387 -29.86 12.45 9.56
N GLN A 388 -30.34 11.76 8.53
CA GLN A 388 -30.13 10.32 8.37
C GLN A 388 -28.65 9.88 8.28
N PRO A 389 -27.76 10.56 7.51
CA PRO A 389 -26.35 10.19 7.49
C PRO A 389 -25.67 10.36 8.86
N ALA A 390 -25.97 11.42 9.62
CA ALA A 390 -25.42 11.64 10.96
C ALA A 390 -25.88 10.54 11.93
N ILE A 391 -27.16 10.15 11.90
CA ILE A 391 -27.70 9.04 12.70
C ILE A 391 -26.99 7.72 12.36
N ASN A 392 -26.78 7.44 11.08
CA ASN A 392 -26.06 6.23 10.63
C ASN A 392 -24.61 6.21 11.13
N VAL A 393 -23.92 7.35 11.09
CA VAL A 393 -22.55 7.46 11.63
C VAL A 393 -22.55 7.28 13.14
N ALA A 394 -23.48 7.90 13.88
CA ALA A 394 -23.59 7.73 15.33
C ALA A 394 -23.81 6.25 15.74
N ARG A 395 -24.55 5.48 14.92
CA ARG A 395 -24.75 4.05 15.13
C ARG A 395 -23.50 3.21 14.83
N LEU A 396 -22.75 3.56 13.78
CA LEU A 396 -21.56 2.82 13.35
C LEU A 396 -20.29 3.19 14.12
N ALA A 397 -20.24 4.39 14.67
CA ALA A 397 -19.13 4.92 15.45
C ALA A 397 -19.64 5.61 16.72
N PRO A 398 -20.17 4.86 17.70
CA PRO A 398 -20.73 5.41 18.93
C PRO A 398 -19.67 6.22 19.72
N GLY A 399 -20.03 7.46 20.10
CA GLY A 399 -19.14 8.34 20.84
C GLY A 399 -18.20 9.19 19.97
N PHE A 400 -18.31 9.11 18.64
CA PHE A 400 -17.60 10.02 17.77
C PHE A 400 -18.15 11.45 17.90
N THR A 401 -17.28 12.40 18.18
CA THR A 401 -17.60 13.84 18.17
C THR A 401 -16.93 14.49 16.96
N HIS A 402 -17.71 15.17 16.14
CA HIS A 402 -17.17 15.85 14.98
C HIS A 402 -16.41 17.12 15.38
N VAL A 403 -15.30 17.39 14.69
CA VAL A 403 -14.51 18.60 14.84
C VAL A 403 -14.47 19.33 13.51
N PHE A 404 -14.84 20.61 13.50
CA PHE A 404 -14.77 21.43 12.30
C PHE A 404 -13.32 21.86 12.03
N SER A 405 -12.87 21.64 10.79
CA SER A 405 -11.58 22.10 10.31
C SER A 405 -11.76 22.98 9.06
N GLY A 406 -11.49 24.27 9.22
CA GLY A 406 -11.55 25.24 8.10
C GLY A 406 -10.54 24.91 7.00
N ALA A 407 -9.34 24.44 7.35
CA ALA A 407 -8.34 24.01 6.37
C ALA A 407 -8.83 22.82 5.53
N ALA A 408 -9.41 21.80 6.16
CA ALA A 408 -9.99 20.65 5.46
C ALA A 408 -11.11 21.09 4.50
N LEU A 409 -11.98 22.01 4.92
CA LEU A 409 -13.04 22.57 4.07
C LEU A 409 -12.47 23.29 2.85
N VAL A 410 -11.44 24.14 3.03
CA VAL A 410 -10.81 24.89 1.93
C VAL A 410 -10.18 23.93 0.92
N PHE A 411 -9.41 22.93 1.38
CA PHE A 411 -8.82 21.93 0.49
C PHE A 411 -9.89 21.11 -0.25
N ALA A 412 -10.96 20.71 0.42
CA ALA A 412 -12.06 19.97 -0.20
C ALA A 412 -12.81 20.81 -1.26
N LEU A 413 -13.05 22.10 -0.98
CA LEU A 413 -13.65 23.02 -1.96
C LEU A 413 -12.74 23.22 -3.16
N MET A 414 -11.44 23.46 -2.96
CA MET A 414 -10.47 23.58 -4.05
C MET A 414 -10.44 22.31 -4.92
N ALA A 415 -10.42 21.13 -4.32
CA ALA A 415 -10.45 19.87 -5.05
C ALA A 415 -11.72 19.71 -5.89
N SER A 416 -12.88 20.08 -5.32
CA SER A 416 -14.18 20.04 -6.02
C SER A 416 -14.24 21.02 -7.19
N LEU A 417 -13.67 22.22 -7.04
CA LEU A 417 -13.55 23.21 -8.13
C LEU A 417 -12.59 22.75 -9.23
N VAL A 418 -11.47 22.14 -8.87
CA VAL A 418 -10.53 21.54 -9.83
C VAL A 418 -11.22 20.41 -10.60
N TRP A 419 -12.02 19.58 -9.94
CA TRP A 419 -12.81 18.54 -10.60
C TRP A 419 -13.81 19.14 -11.59
N ALA A 420 -14.61 20.13 -11.18
CA ALA A 420 -15.57 20.80 -12.06
C ALA A 420 -14.86 21.41 -13.29
N SER A 421 -13.68 22.02 -13.08
CA SER A 421 -12.85 22.58 -14.14
C SER A 421 -12.31 21.49 -15.08
N LEU A 422 -11.89 20.34 -14.55
CA LEU A 422 -11.43 19.19 -15.32
C LEU A 422 -12.55 18.60 -16.19
N VAL A 423 -13.76 18.47 -15.61
CA VAL A 423 -14.96 18.01 -16.33
C VAL A 423 -15.31 18.98 -17.46
N LYS A 424 -15.36 20.30 -17.17
CA LYS A 424 -15.60 21.34 -18.19
C LYS A 424 -14.57 21.30 -19.31
N TRP A 425 -13.29 21.17 -18.96
CA TRP A 425 -12.22 21.06 -19.94
C TRP A 425 -12.33 19.78 -20.78
N ARG A 426 -12.72 18.65 -20.18
CA ARG A 426 -12.88 17.37 -20.89
C ARG A 426 -14.09 17.36 -21.81
N ALA A 427 -15.18 17.99 -21.42
CA ALA A 427 -16.39 18.14 -22.26
C ALA A 427 -16.17 19.03 -23.50
N GLY A 428 -15.14 19.86 -23.49
CA GLY A 428 -14.77 20.71 -24.64
C GLY A 428 -14.41 19.90 -25.89
N ARG A 429 -14.89 20.35 -27.04
CA ARG A 429 -14.87 19.64 -28.35
C ARG A 429 -13.50 19.35 -28.97
N HIS A 430 -12.42 19.86 -28.45
CA HIS A 430 -11.15 19.89 -29.17
C HIS A 430 -10.05 19.15 -28.44
N ARG A 431 -9.65 17.99 -28.93
CA ARG A 431 -8.28 17.45 -28.87
C ARG A 431 -8.20 15.94 -28.62
N ALA A 432 -7.71 15.24 -29.63
CA ALA A 432 -7.48 13.79 -29.62
C ALA A 432 -6.12 13.44 -28.97
N ALA A 433 -5.96 13.66 -27.64
CA ALA A 433 -4.78 13.15 -26.95
C ALA A 433 -5.06 11.74 -26.38
N ILE A 434 -4.13 10.81 -26.52
CA ILE A 434 -4.27 9.40 -26.13
C ILE A 434 -4.62 9.24 -24.64
N TRP A 435 -3.94 9.97 -23.76
CA TRP A 435 -4.10 9.90 -22.31
C TRP A 435 -5.41 10.53 -21.79
N LYS A 436 -6.14 11.26 -22.63
CA LYS A 436 -7.37 11.97 -22.24
C LYS A 436 -8.46 11.07 -21.67
N SER A 437 -8.58 9.84 -22.16
CA SER A 437 -9.57 8.87 -21.65
C SER A 437 -9.28 8.42 -20.21
N MET A 438 -8.05 8.64 -19.70
CA MET A 438 -7.69 8.35 -18.32
C MET A 438 -7.69 9.60 -17.42
N ALA A 439 -7.89 10.80 -17.97
CA ALA A 439 -7.86 12.03 -17.19
C ALA A 439 -9.01 12.13 -16.17
N LEU A 440 -10.24 11.79 -16.58
CA LEU A 440 -11.39 11.76 -15.67
C LEU A 440 -11.30 10.60 -14.67
N PRO A 441 -10.99 9.33 -15.05
CA PRO A 441 -10.78 8.26 -14.09
C PRO A 441 -9.76 8.60 -13.00
N ALA A 442 -8.58 9.09 -13.39
CA ALA A 442 -7.54 9.48 -12.43
C ALA A 442 -7.95 10.68 -11.57
N GLY A 443 -8.48 11.75 -12.22
CA GLY A 443 -8.92 12.95 -11.50
C GLY A 443 -10.06 12.68 -10.54
N GLY A 444 -11.01 11.83 -10.90
CA GLY A 444 -12.12 11.43 -10.03
C GLY A 444 -11.67 10.56 -8.85
N ALA A 445 -10.77 9.60 -9.08
CA ALA A 445 -10.19 8.80 -8.01
C ALA A 445 -9.40 9.66 -7.00
N ILE A 446 -8.59 10.60 -7.51
CA ILE A 446 -7.85 11.56 -6.68
C ILE A 446 -8.80 12.48 -5.91
N LEU A 447 -9.87 12.99 -6.56
CA LEU A 447 -10.88 13.80 -5.90
C LEU A 447 -11.50 13.06 -4.71
N CYS A 448 -12.07 11.87 -4.95
CA CYS A 448 -12.72 11.10 -3.89
C CYS A 448 -11.72 10.75 -2.78
N TRP A 449 -10.48 10.37 -3.13
CA TRP A 449 -9.43 10.11 -2.15
C TRP A 449 -9.12 11.34 -1.30
N LEU A 450 -8.92 12.49 -1.93
CA LEU A 450 -8.63 13.75 -1.24
C LEU A 450 -9.81 14.17 -0.33
N LEU A 451 -11.05 14.09 -0.83
CA LEU A 451 -12.23 14.40 -0.02
C LEU A 451 -12.36 13.48 1.19
N VAL A 452 -12.14 12.18 1.02
CA VAL A 452 -12.17 11.21 2.12
C VAL A 452 -11.05 11.50 3.13
N MET A 453 -9.83 11.79 2.67
CA MET A 453 -8.67 12.07 3.53
C MET A 453 -8.61 13.51 4.07
N THR A 454 -9.59 14.34 3.77
CA THR A 454 -9.75 15.67 4.40
C THR A 454 -11.00 15.72 5.24
N LEU A 455 -12.17 15.50 4.63
CA LEU A 455 -13.46 15.67 5.30
C LEU A 455 -13.80 14.51 6.26
N TRP A 456 -13.48 13.27 5.88
CA TRP A 456 -13.79 12.09 6.69
C TRP A 456 -12.62 11.59 7.53
N LEU A 457 -11.45 12.21 7.43
CA LEU A 457 -10.25 11.73 8.14
C LEU A 457 -10.45 11.62 9.66
N PRO A 458 -11.07 12.61 10.38
CA PRO A 458 -11.31 12.45 11.82
C PRO A 458 -12.21 11.25 12.15
N LEU A 459 -13.27 11.03 11.37
CA LEU A 459 -14.15 9.88 11.52
C LEU A 459 -13.41 8.56 11.23
N LEU A 460 -12.57 8.54 10.19
CA LEU A 460 -11.80 7.35 9.84
C LEU A 460 -10.71 7.04 10.87
N ASN A 461 -10.03 8.04 11.42
CA ASN A 461 -9.09 7.85 12.52
C ASN A 461 -9.80 7.27 13.73
N PHE A 462 -10.96 7.81 14.13
CA PHE A 462 -11.76 7.27 15.22
C PHE A 462 -12.20 5.81 14.97
N ALA A 463 -12.69 5.51 13.77
CA ALA A 463 -13.22 4.20 13.45
C ALA A 463 -12.15 3.14 13.14
N ARG A 464 -10.98 3.55 12.63
CA ARG A 464 -9.94 2.64 12.11
C ARG A 464 -8.72 2.50 13.02
N SER A 465 -8.46 3.42 13.96
CA SER A 465 -7.34 3.30 14.91
C SER A 465 -7.74 2.57 16.18
N TYR A 466 -6.77 2.18 16.98
CA TYR A 466 -6.98 1.69 18.36
C TYR A 466 -7.05 2.82 19.38
N GLU A 467 -6.76 4.06 18.99
CA GLU A 467 -6.67 5.22 19.87
C GLU A 467 -7.90 5.38 20.78
N PRO A 468 -9.18 5.33 20.26
CA PRO A 468 -10.35 5.50 21.12
C PRO A 468 -10.52 4.41 22.17
N LEU A 469 -10.13 3.17 21.85
CA LEU A 469 -10.13 2.05 22.80
C LEU A 469 -9.08 2.26 23.89
N VAL A 470 -7.86 2.58 23.48
CA VAL A 470 -6.72 2.75 24.41
C VAL A 470 -6.93 3.94 25.34
N LEU A 471 -7.48 5.06 24.84
CA LEU A 471 -7.79 6.22 25.66
C LEU A 471 -8.84 5.89 26.74
N LYS A 472 -9.92 5.16 26.38
CA LYS A 472 -10.90 4.69 27.37
C LYS A 472 -10.28 3.80 28.44
N VAL A 473 -9.41 2.88 28.05
CA VAL A 473 -8.68 2.04 29.01
C VAL A 473 -7.76 2.89 29.90
N ARG A 474 -7.04 3.85 29.32
CA ARG A 474 -6.19 4.76 30.07
C ARG A 474 -6.98 5.59 31.09
N ASP A 475 -8.16 6.07 30.75
CA ASP A 475 -9.02 6.84 31.66
C ASP A 475 -9.47 5.99 32.87
N MET A 476 -9.58 4.66 32.71
CA MET A 476 -9.92 3.73 33.79
C MET A 476 -8.71 3.30 34.64
N LEU A 477 -7.56 3.09 34.00
CA LEU A 477 -6.35 2.61 34.67
C LEU A 477 -5.52 3.74 35.29
N GLY A 478 -5.66 4.98 34.80
CA GLY A 478 -4.78 6.09 35.16
C GLY A 478 -3.38 5.92 34.55
N THR A 479 -2.35 6.19 35.37
CA THR A 479 -0.92 6.09 34.97
C THR A 479 -0.19 5.03 35.79
N PRO A 480 -0.49 3.72 35.61
CA PRO A 480 0.20 2.67 36.33
C PRO A 480 1.66 2.57 35.84
N GLU A 481 2.56 2.18 36.77
CA GLU A 481 3.99 1.96 36.42
C GLU A 481 4.18 0.86 35.39
N CYS A 482 3.38 -0.21 35.48
CA CYS A 482 3.33 -1.28 34.48
C CYS A 482 1.93 -1.91 34.42
N VAL A 483 1.69 -2.63 33.33
CA VAL A 483 0.44 -3.36 33.06
C VAL A 483 0.78 -4.76 32.54
N HIS A 484 0.24 -5.78 33.18
CA HIS A 484 0.29 -7.14 32.62
C HIS A 484 -0.66 -7.26 31.42
N TYR A 485 -0.29 -8.05 30.44
CA TYR A 485 -1.18 -8.35 29.31
C TYR A 485 -1.26 -9.85 29.02
N HIS A 486 -2.42 -10.29 28.49
CA HIS A 486 -2.62 -11.64 28.01
C HIS A 486 -3.41 -11.65 26.70
N GLY A 487 -2.89 -12.33 25.69
CA GLY A 487 -3.55 -12.55 24.40
C GLY A 487 -3.70 -11.31 23.51
N LEU A 488 -3.05 -10.18 23.82
CA LEU A 488 -3.05 -9.02 22.93
C LEU A 488 -2.36 -9.36 21.62
N THR A 489 -2.95 -8.90 20.51
CA THR A 489 -2.26 -8.89 19.22
C THR A 489 -1.10 -7.89 19.25
N ARG A 490 -0.08 -8.08 18.39
CA ARG A 490 1.04 -7.13 18.28
C ARG A 490 0.57 -5.70 17.99
N ALA A 491 -0.44 -5.56 17.13
CA ALA A 491 -1.03 -4.25 16.81
C ALA A 491 -1.71 -3.60 18.01
N GLN A 492 -2.45 -4.37 18.82
CA GLN A 492 -3.04 -3.87 20.08
C GLN A 492 -1.95 -3.46 21.07
N GLY A 493 -0.93 -4.30 21.26
CA GLY A 493 0.18 -3.98 22.14
C GLY A 493 0.91 -2.70 21.75
N ALA A 494 1.26 -2.56 20.47
CA ALA A 494 1.85 -1.31 19.95
C ALA A 494 0.95 -0.08 20.21
N ALA A 495 -0.38 -0.25 20.07
CA ALA A 495 -1.32 0.82 20.35
C ALA A 495 -1.36 1.20 21.84
N PHE A 496 -1.33 0.22 22.76
CA PHE A 496 -1.28 0.47 24.19
C PHE A 496 0.03 1.17 24.61
N GLU A 497 1.17 0.77 24.03
CA GLU A 497 2.45 1.45 24.26
C GLU A 497 2.47 2.88 23.71
N PHE A 498 1.97 3.09 22.49
CA PHE A 498 2.03 4.39 21.82
C PHE A 498 0.99 5.39 22.34
N HIS A 499 -0.30 5.04 22.33
CA HIS A 499 -1.39 5.94 22.74
C HIS A 499 -1.61 5.94 24.25
N GLY A 500 -1.45 4.78 24.90
CA GLY A 500 -1.65 4.61 26.35
C GLY A 500 -0.43 5.01 27.17
N LYS A 501 0.76 4.98 26.58
CA LYS A 501 2.05 5.12 27.27
C LYS A 501 2.27 4.06 28.34
N PHE A 502 1.65 2.88 28.19
CA PHE A 502 1.78 1.79 29.13
C PHE A 502 3.07 1.00 28.92
N LYS A 503 3.73 0.62 30.01
CA LYS A 503 4.80 -0.37 29.99
C LYS A 503 4.17 -1.76 30.10
N LEU A 504 4.11 -2.49 28.99
CA LEU A 504 3.48 -3.81 28.94
C LEU A 504 4.44 -4.90 29.41
N MET A 505 3.94 -5.79 30.27
CA MET A 505 4.67 -6.95 30.81
C MET A 505 3.89 -8.23 30.49
N THR A 506 4.57 -9.27 30.01
CA THR A 506 3.95 -10.58 29.77
C THR A 506 3.60 -11.27 31.10
N THR A 507 2.50 -12.05 31.10
CA THR A 507 2.10 -12.89 32.25
C THR A 507 2.74 -14.27 32.23
N SER A 508 3.55 -14.61 31.22
CA SER A 508 4.12 -15.95 31.05
C SER A 508 5.01 -16.35 32.21
N LYS A 509 4.80 -17.57 32.74
CA LYS A 509 5.65 -18.22 33.76
C LYS A 509 7.07 -18.54 33.26
N ASP A 510 7.32 -18.41 31.96
CA ASP A 510 8.59 -18.74 31.28
C ASP A 510 9.65 -17.63 31.33
N SER A 511 9.48 -16.59 32.15
CA SER A 511 10.60 -15.71 32.46
C SER A 511 11.62 -16.46 33.34
N THR A 512 12.43 -17.28 32.70
CA THR A 512 13.56 -18.04 33.28
C THR A 512 14.73 -17.15 33.71
N ASP A 513 14.62 -15.86 33.62
CA ASP A 513 15.54 -14.93 34.25
C ASP A 513 15.19 -14.84 35.77
N GLY A 514 15.93 -15.60 36.57
CA GLY A 514 15.79 -15.71 38.01
C GLY A 514 15.95 -14.41 38.83
N ASN A 515 15.34 -13.34 38.35
CA ASN A 515 15.29 -12.06 39.02
C ASN A 515 13.95 -11.94 39.76
N PRO A 516 13.94 -12.01 41.14
CA PRO A 516 12.72 -11.97 41.93
C PRO A 516 12.01 -10.62 41.96
N GLN A 517 12.47 -9.62 41.18
CA GLN A 517 11.82 -8.33 41.00
C GLN A 517 10.98 -8.30 39.68
N VAL A 518 10.17 -9.32 39.41
CA VAL A 518 9.07 -9.17 38.47
C VAL A 518 8.14 -8.12 39.08
N ALA A 519 8.18 -6.90 38.50
CA ALA A 519 7.34 -5.80 38.97
C ALA A 519 5.89 -6.30 39.04
N GLN A 520 5.31 -6.26 40.24
CA GLN A 520 3.93 -6.71 40.48
C GLN A 520 3.01 -5.62 39.92
N CYS A 521 2.69 -5.67 38.63
CA CYS A 521 1.76 -4.73 38.05
C CYS A 521 0.38 -4.85 38.68
N GLU A 522 -0.26 -3.71 38.90
CA GLU A 522 -1.58 -3.62 39.54
C GLU A 522 -2.71 -4.04 38.59
N TRP A 523 -2.50 -3.92 37.30
CA TRP A 523 -3.51 -4.16 36.28
C TRP A 523 -3.12 -5.28 35.31
N LEU A 524 -4.15 -6.00 34.82
CA LEU A 524 -4.04 -7.02 33.79
C LEU A 524 -5.05 -6.70 32.66
N ILE A 525 -4.55 -6.58 31.43
CA ILE A 525 -5.33 -6.36 30.21
C ILE A 525 -5.41 -7.68 29.45
N VAL A 526 -6.62 -8.11 29.11
CA VAL A 526 -6.88 -9.38 28.41
C VAL A 526 -7.73 -9.14 27.17
N ASP A 527 -7.31 -9.68 26.02
CA ASP A 527 -8.19 -9.75 24.85
C ASP A 527 -9.28 -10.80 25.08
N THR A 528 -10.52 -10.46 24.74
CA THR A 528 -11.67 -11.39 24.93
C THR A 528 -11.50 -12.72 24.19
N GLN A 529 -10.79 -12.72 23.05
CA GLN A 529 -10.50 -13.94 22.30
C GLN A 529 -9.57 -14.91 23.04
N ALA A 530 -8.74 -14.39 23.95
CA ALA A 530 -7.80 -15.17 24.75
C ALA A 530 -8.34 -15.59 26.14
N LEU A 531 -9.59 -15.27 26.47
CA LEU A 531 -10.18 -15.62 27.78
C LEU A 531 -10.19 -17.14 28.05
N SER A 532 -10.29 -17.95 27.01
CA SER A 532 -10.27 -19.42 27.14
C SER A 532 -8.91 -19.96 27.60
N THR A 533 -7.82 -19.27 27.30
CA THR A 533 -6.45 -19.65 27.69
C THR A 533 -6.01 -19.00 29.00
N LEU A 534 -6.67 -17.92 29.41
CA LEU A 534 -6.29 -17.10 30.56
C LEU A 534 -6.12 -17.92 31.85
N LYS A 535 -7.07 -18.81 32.16
CA LYS A 535 -7.02 -19.65 33.40
C LYS A 535 -5.87 -20.64 33.42
N LYS A 536 -5.28 -20.96 32.25
CA LYS A 536 -4.13 -21.87 32.17
C LYS A 536 -2.82 -21.16 32.49
N ASP A 537 -2.72 -19.91 32.10
CA ASP A 537 -1.47 -19.13 32.08
C ASP A 537 -1.38 -18.16 33.28
N VAL A 538 -2.54 -17.80 33.88
CA VAL A 538 -2.64 -16.80 34.95
C VAL A 538 -3.45 -17.36 36.12
N ASP A 539 -2.93 -17.16 37.32
CA ASP A 539 -3.67 -17.47 38.58
C ASP A 539 -4.75 -16.39 38.81
N MET A 540 -5.98 -16.71 38.45
CA MET A 540 -7.11 -15.79 38.56
C MET A 540 -7.57 -15.51 39.99
N GLN A 541 -7.07 -16.22 41.03
CA GLN A 541 -7.42 -15.93 42.43
C GLN A 541 -6.89 -14.57 42.87
N THR A 542 -5.83 -14.10 42.23
CA THR A 542 -5.19 -12.81 42.53
C THR A 542 -5.75 -11.65 41.76
N TRP A 543 -6.72 -11.89 40.85
CA TRP A 543 -7.24 -10.88 39.92
C TRP A 543 -8.75 -10.72 40.04
N GLN A 544 -9.23 -9.48 40.21
CA GLN A 544 -10.64 -9.13 40.23
C GLN A 544 -11.05 -8.46 38.94
N TYR A 545 -12.12 -8.95 38.33
CA TYR A 545 -12.73 -8.30 37.15
C TYR A 545 -13.19 -6.88 37.48
N GLN A 546 -12.87 -5.91 36.62
CA GLN A 546 -13.29 -4.52 36.78
C GLN A 546 -14.26 -4.10 35.67
N ALA A 547 -13.87 -4.27 34.41
CA ALA A 547 -14.67 -3.81 33.29
C ALA A 547 -14.31 -4.54 32.00
N THR A 548 -15.26 -4.51 31.04
CA THR A 548 -15.00 -4.84 29.65
C THR A 548 -15.12 -3.55 28.82
N VAL A 549 -14.05 -3.18 28.14
CA VAL A 549 -14.00 -2.00 27.29
C VAL A 549 -14.15 -2.41 25.83
N ARG A 550 -15.22 -1.95 25.21
CA ARG A 550 -15.53 -2.23 23.81
C ARG A 550 -14.90 -1.18 22.89
N ARG A 551 -14.38 -1.66 21.78
CA ARG A 551 -13.98 -0.77 20.71
C ARG A 551 -15.23 -0.16 20.04
N PRO A 552 -15.33 1.18 19.90
CA PRO A 552 -16.57 1.83 19.44
C PRO A 552 -17.07 1.36 18.06
N SER A 553 -16.17 0.94 17.19
CA SER A 553 -16.46 0.62 15.78
C SER A 553 -16.33 -0.87 15.42
N ASP A 554 -16.09 -1.74 16.39
CA ASP A 554 -15.91 -3.18 16.17
C ASP A 554 -16.42 -3.98 17.36
N ASN A 555 -17.21 -5.03 17.10
CA ASN A 555 -17.83 -5.86 18.15
C ASN A 555 -16.96 -7.07 18.54
N ASN A 556 -15.84 -7.29 17.86
CA ASN A 556 -15.00 -8.48 18.04
C ASN A 556 -13.68 -8.17 18.77
N GLU A 557 -13.41 -6.91 19.07
CA GLU A 557 -12.16 -6.46 19.71
C GLU A 557 -12.46 -5.81 21.06
N ASP A 558 -12.95 -6.61 22.00
CA ASP A 558 -13.22 -6.18 23.38
C ASP A 558 -12.02 -6.50 24.26
N ILE A 559 -11.73 -5.62 25.20
CA ILE A 559 -10.64 -5.75 26.16
C ILE A 559 -11.23 -5.87 27.56
N VAL A 560 -10.81 -6.90 28.29
CA VAL A 560 -11.20 -7.12 29.69
C VAL A 560 -10.10 -6.63 30.61
N LEU A 561 -10.51 -5.88 31.62
CA LEU A 561 -9.62 -5.30 32.63
C LEU A 561 -9.79 -6.01 33.97
N TYR A 562 -8.68 -6.43 34.55
CA TYR A 562 -8.63 -6.98 35.87
C TYR A 562 -7.68 -6.15 36.74
N LYS A 563 -8.05 -5.98 38.02
CA LYS A 563 -7.22 -5.34 39.02
C LYS A 563 -6.71 -6.40 40.02
N ARG A 564 -5.46 -6.30 40.43
CA ARG A 564 -4.90 -7.22 41.42
C ARG A 564 -5.56 -6.99 42.77
N THR A 565 -6.06 -8.04 43.38
CA THR A 565 -6.50 -8.02 44.75
C THR A 565 -5.27 -7.95 45.69
N ALA A 566 -5.27 -7.01 46.63
CA ALA A 566 -4.23 -6.97 47.64
C ALA A 566 -4.17 -8.35 48.33
N PRO A 567 -2.97 -8.89 48.61
CA PRO A 567 -2.89 -10.14 49.37
C PRO A 567 -3.68 -9.96 50.66
N HIS A 568 -4.62 -10.86 50.94
CA HIS A 568 -5.32 -10.91 52.20
C HIS A 568 -4.24 -11.10 53.28
N VAL A 569 -3.84 -10.02 53.95
CA VAL A 569 -3.06 -10.13 55.18
C VAL A 569 -4.00 -10.78 56.15
N ALA A 570 -3.86 -12.10 56.34
CA ALA A 570 -4.50 -12.80 57.43
C ALA A 570 -4.05 -12.08 58.71
N LYS A 571 -4.96 -11.39 59.37
CA LYS A 571 -4.70 -10.88 60.70
C LYS A 571 -4.32 -12.07 61.58
N PRO A 572 -3.23 -11.94 62.38
CA PRO A 572 -2.78 -12.96 63.26
C PRO A 572 -3.82 -13.36 64.33
#